data_4415032ec932786c269b0e9d7495b86f
#
_entry.id   4415032ec932786c269b0e9d7495b86f
#
_cell.length_a   1.000
_cell.length_b   1.000
_cell.length_c   1.000
_cell.angle_alpha   90.00
_cell.angle_beta   90.00
_cell.angle_gamma   90.00
#
_symmetry.space_group_name_H-M   'P 1'
#
loop_
_entity.id
_entity.type
_entity.pdbx_description
1 polymer ?
#
loop_
_entity_poly.entity_id
_entity_poly.type
_entity_poly.pdbx_seq_one_letter_code
_entity_poly.pdbx_strand_id
1 'polypeptide(L)'
;MAADVKGIIYGINGPVIYIKGKTAFRMGEMVYVGPQKLVGEVIRLDSSRTTIQVYEETTGLKPGDEVYSTGAAISVTLAPGILHNIFDGIERPLSEIAKAGGMYITRGLSVDALDRNKKWQAHITIKPGQHVFGGTVIAEVQETPMIVHKLSLIHISE
;
A
#
# COMPACT_ATOMS: atom_id res chain seq x y z
N MET A 1 -0.86 13.50 3.02
CA MET A 1 -2.26 13.97 2.85
C MET A 1 -3.05 13.52 4.06
N ALA A 2 -3.86 14.37 4.67
CA ALA A 2 -4.75 13.93 5.74
C ALA A 2 -5.79 12.99 5.12
N ALA A 3 -5.85 11.75 5.60
CA ALA A 3 -6.86 10.80 5.17
C ALA A 3 -8.24 11.30 5.64
N ASP A 4 -9.17 11.35 4.71
CA ASP A 4 -10.52 11.88 4.96
C ASP A 4 -11.38 10.79 5.61
N VAL A 5 -12.08 11.11 6.70
CA VAL A 5 -13.01 10.17 7.33
C VAL A 5 -14.17 9.92 6.39
N LYS A 6 -14.34 8.69 5.95
CA LYS A 6 -15.43 8.32 5.04
C LYS A 6 -16.42 7.32 5.61
N GLY A 7 -16.18 6.78 6.80
CA GLY A 7 -17.09 5.83 7.42
C GLY A 7 -16.82 5.61 8.90
N ILE A 8 -17.82 5.02 9.56
CA ILE A 8 -17.77 4.64 10.98
C ILE A 8 -18.09 3.16 11.07
N ILE A 9 -17.31 2.42 11.85
CA ILE A 9 -17.51 1.00 12.08
C ILE A 9 -18.87 0.79 12.77
N TYR A 10 -19.71 -0.03 12.15
CA TYR A 10 -20.98 -0.48 12.72
C TYR A 10 -20.85 -1.86 13.38
N GLY A 11 -20.06 -2.74 12.82
CA GLY A 11 -19.87 -4.10 13.31
C GLY A 11 -18.53 -4.69 12.90
N ILE A 12 -18.07 -5.66 13.69
CA ILE A 12 -16.81 -6.35 13.51
C ILE A 12 -17.05 -7.86 13.59
N ASN A 13 -16.49 -8.63 12.66
CA ASN A 13 -16.53 -10.08 12.66
C ASN A 13 -15.18 -10.65 12.23
N GLY A 14 -14.32 -10.96 13.21
CA GLY A 14 -12.95 -11.36 12.93
C GLY A 14 -12.21 -10.26 12.16
N PRO A 15 -11.58 -10.59 11.00
CA PRO A 15 -10.85 -9.62 10.20
C PRO A 15 -11.76 -8.72 9.35
N VAL A 16 -13.06 -8.90 9.40
CA VAL A 16 -14.02 -8.17 8.58
C VAL A 16 -14.76 -7.13 9.39
N ILE A 17 -14.79 -5.91 8.90
CA ILE A 17 -15.56 -4.81 9.49
C ILE A 17 -16.66 -4.36 8.53
N TYR A 18 -17.71 -3.81 9.11
CA TYR A 18 -18.89 -3.33 8.39
C TYR A 18 -19.14 -1.87 8.71
N ILE A 19 -19.39 -1.09 7.65
CA ILE A 19 -19.87 0.29 7.74
C ILE A 19 -21.31 0.30 7.24
N LYS A 20 -22.21 0.93 7.97
CA LYS A 20 -23.63 1.02 7.62
C LYS A 20 -23.90 2.20 6.68
N GLY A 21 -24.78 1.97 5.72
CA GLY A 21 -25.24 2.98 4.78
C GLY A 21 -24.37 3.10 3.52
N LYS A 22 -24.76 4.05 2.67
CA LYS A 22 -24.02 4.36 1.45
C LYS A 22 -22.78 5.17 1.79
N THR A 23 -21.63 4.68 1.40
CA THR A 23 -20.33 5.33 1.62
C THR A 23 -19.74 5.83 0.31
N ALA A 24 -18.75 6.71 0.39
CA ALA A 24 -18.02 7.22 -0.77
C ALA A 24 -16.75 6.40 -1.10
N PHE A 25 -16.62 5.21 -0.52
CA PHE A 25 -15.52 4.30 -0.84
C PHE A 25 -15.67 3.70 -2.23
N ARG A 26 -14.56 3.26 -2.79
CA ARG A 26 -14.50 2.51 -4.04
C ARG A 26 -14.19 1.04 -3.77
N MET A 27 -14.60 0.17 -4.67
CA MET A 27 -14.24 -1.25 -4.63
C MET A 27 -12.73 -1.41 -4.77
N GLY A 28 -12.10 -2.24 -3.93
CA GLY A 28 -10.65 -2.42 -3.90
C GLY A 28 -9.88 -1.26 -3.28
N GLU A 29 -10.56 -0.26 -2.73
CA GLU A 29 -9.89 0.88 -2.10
C GLU A 29 -9.17 0.46 -0.81
N MET A 30 -7.92 0.87 -0.68
CA MET A 30 -7.17 0.77 0.56
C MET A 30 -7.70 1.79 1.57
N VAL A 31 -7.88 1.36 2.80
CA VAL A 31 -8.39 2.18 3.90
C VAL A 31 -7.56 1.99 5.16
N TYR A 32 -7.58 3.00 6.02
CA TYR A 32 -7.03 2.91 7.37
C TYR A 32 -8.17 2.81 8.39
N VAL A 33 -8.10 1.83 9.27
CA VAL A 33 -9.18 1.46 10.18
C VAL A 33 -8.79 1.76 11.62
N GLY A 34 -9.65 2.53 12.29
CA GLY A 34 -9.55 2.83 13.72
C GLY A 34 -8.37 3.73 14.11
N PRO A 35 -8.17 3.94 15.41
CA PRO A 35 -7.15 4.84 15.93
C PRO A 35 -5.70 4.37 15.65
N GLN A 36 -5.51 3.06 15.49
CA GLN A 36 -4.20 2.48 15.15
C GLN A 36 -3.92 2.49 13.65
N LYS A 37 -4.87 2.94 12.80
CA LYS A 37 -4.75 3.01 11.34
C LYS A 37 -4.39 1.66 10.71
N LEU A 38 -5.06 0.59 11.15
CA LEU A 38 -4.86 -0.73 10.59
C LEU A 38 -5.19 -0.73 9.10
N VAL A 39 -4.38 -1.39 8.30
CA VAL A 39 -4.58 -1.46 6.85
C VAL A 39 -5.72 -2.41 6.52
N GLY A 40 -6.63 -1.96 5.66
CA GLY A 40 -7.74 -2.77 5.15
C GLY A 40 -8.07 -2.43 3.72
N GLU A 41 -8.92 -3.26 3.12
CA GLU A 41 -9.39 -3.14 1.75
C GLU A 41 -10.91 -3.25 1.68
N VAL A 42 -11.53 -2.43 0.85
CA VAL A 42 -12.97 -2.51 0.56
C VAL A 42 -13.24 -3.69 -0.36
N ILE A 43 -13.78 -4.77 0.20
CA ILE A 43 -14.04 -6.01 -0.54
C ILE A 43 -15.48 -6.13 -1.06
N ARG A 44 -16.41 -5.30 -0.56
CA ARG A 44 -17.80 -5.30 -1.03
C ARG A 44 -18.49 -3.97 -0.74
N LEU A 45 -19.25 -3.51 -1.72
CA LEU A 45 -20.09 -2.33 -1.62
C LEU A 45 -21.54 -2.71 -1.98
N ASP A 46 -22.43 -2.59 -0.98
CA ASP A 46 -23.87 -2.74 -1.17
C ASP A 46 -24.56 -1.39 -0.88
N SER A 47 -25.80 -1.22 -1.30
CA SER A 47 -26.56 0.00 -1.04
C SER A 47 -26.78 0.30 0.45
N SER A 48 -26.72 -0.72 1.29
CA SER A 48 -26.96 -0.63 2.74
C SER A 48 -25.71 -0.80 3.59
N ARG A 49 -24.61 -1.28 3.01
CA ARG A 49 -23.43 -1.68 3.77
C ARG A 49 -22.16 -1.70 2.92
N THR A 50 -21.05 -1.23 3.49
CA THR A 50 -19.70 -1.43 2.99
C THR A 50 -19.00 -2.48 3.84
N THR A 51 -18.37 -3.45 3.21
CA THR A 51 -17.60 -4.52 3.88
C THR A 51 -16.11 -4.30 3.58
N ILE A 52 -15.31 -4.28 4.63
CA ILE A 52 -13.87 -4.05 4.57
C ILE A 52 -13.17 -5.24 5.23
N GLN A 53 -12.17 -5.78 4.58
CA GLN A 53 -11.25 -6.74 5.15
C GLN A 53 -10.04 -6.01 5.72
N VAL A 54 -9.72 -6.25 6.98
CA VAL A 54 -8.52 -5.73 7.66
C VAL A 54 -7.43 -6.79 7.58
N TYR A 55 -6.22 -6.39 7.21
CA TYR A 55 -5.09 -7.31 7.05
C TYR A 55 -4.32 -7.58 8.33
N GLU A 56 -4.58 -6.77 9.35
CA GLU A 56 -3.99 -6.91 10.67
C GLU A 56 -5.04 -7.38 11.69
N GLU A 57 -4.59 -7.78 12.87
CA GLU A 57 -5.50 -8.21 13.94
C GLU A 57 -6.40 -7.07 14.41
N THR A 58 -7.70 -7.32 14.43
CA THR A 58 -8.74 -6.33 14.74
C THR A 58 -9.02 -6.18 16.25
N THR A 59 -8.29 -6.89 17.10
CA THR A 59 -8.45 -6.78 18.56
C THR A 59 -8.27 -5.34 19.03
N GLY A 60 -9.25 -4.81 19.74
CA GLY A 60 -9.27 -3.42 20.21
C GLY A 60 -10.04 -2.46 19.34
N LEU A 61 -10.41 -2.81 18.12
CA LEU A 61 -11.39 -2.06 17.34
C LEU A 61 -12.79 -2.21 17.95
N LYS A 62 -13.59 -1.18 17.83
CA LYS A 62 -14.98 -1.15 18.33
C LYS A 62 -15.90 -0.45 17.35
N PRO A 63 -17.20 -0.78 17.40
CA PRO A 63 -18.21 0.04 16.76
C PRO A 63 -18.09 1.50 17.23
N GLY A 64 -18.14 2.43 16.26
CA GLY A 64 -17.89 3.85 16.49
C GLY A 64 -16.52 4.34 16.07
N ASP A 65 -15.53 3.45 15.88
CA ASP A 65 -14.22 3.83 15.36
C ASP A 65 -14.31 4.29 13.89
N GLU A 66 -13.44 5.21 13.52
CA GLU A 66 -13.42 5.84 12.20
C GLU A 66 -12.65 5.01 11.18
N VAL A 67 -13.07 5.12 9.92
CA VAL A 67 -12.40 4.54 8.76
C VAL A 67 -12.04 5.63 7.78
N TYR A 68 -10.78 5.68 7.41
CA TYR A 68 -10.19 6.72 6.58
C TYR A 68 -9.91 6.19 5.18
N SER A 69 -10.32 6.97 4.19
CA SER A 69 -10.07 6.68 2.78
C SER A 69 -8.66 7.07 2.38
N THR A 70 -8.01 6.26 1.54
CA THR A 70 -6.79 6.65 0.84
C THR A 70 -7.07 7.21 -0.55
N GLY A 71 -8.27 6.95 -1.10
CA GLY A 71 -8.67 7.32 -2.46
C GLY A 71 -8.03 6.45 -3.55
N ALA A 72 -7.22 5.46 -3.20
CA ALA A 72 -6.49 4.59 -4.11
C ALA A 72 -6.64 3.11 -3.72
N ALA A 73 -6.50 2.21 -4.67
CA ALA A 73 -6.40 0.78 -4.41
C ALA A 73 -5.06 0.45 -3.72
N ILE A 74 -4.99 -0.73 -3.10
CA ILE A 74 -3.71 -1.29 -2.65
C ILE A 74 -2.75 -1.32 -3.83
N SER A 75 -1.56 -0.80 -3.61
CA SER A 75 -0.50 -0.76 -4.61
C SER A 75 0.85 -1.03 -3.98
N VAL A 76 1.75 -1.58 -4.75
CA VAL A 76 3.14 -1.84 -4.35
C VAL A 76 4.08 -0.88 -5.07
N THR A 77 5.15 -0.47 -4.39
CA THR A 77 6.16 0.41 -4.95
C THR A 77 7.33 -0.43 -5.48
N LEU A 78 7.41 -0.55 -6.80
CA LEU A 78 8.48 -1.30 -7.46
C LEU A 78 9.60 -0.36 -7.88
N ALA A 79 10.79 -0.54 -7.31
CA ALA A 79 11.98 0.25 -7.64
C ALA A 79 13.27 -0.50 -7.25
N PRO A 80 14.44 -0.03 -7.69
CA PRO A 80 15.71 -0.56 -7.21
C PRO A 80 15.80 -0.50 -5.68
N GLY A 81 16.27 -1.57 -5.06
CA GLY A 81 16.32 -1.74 -3.61
C GLY A 81 15.27 -2.70 -3.05
N ILE A 82 14.33 -3.18 -3.90
CA ILE A 82 13.33 -4.17 -3.48
C ILE A 82 13.93 -5.58 -3.33
N LEU A 83 14.96 -5.90 -4.13
CA LEU A 83 15.62 -7.20 -4.07
C LEU A 83 16.35 -7.40 -2.75
N HIS A 84 16.43 -8.67 -2.32
CA HIS A 84 17.03 -9.12 -1.05
C HIS A 84 16.28 -8.70 0.22
N ASN A 85 15.11 -8.08 0.08
CA ASN A 85 14.22 -7.85 1.22
C ASN A 85 13.15 -8.94 1.29
N ILE A 86 12.70 -9.22 2.50
CA ILE A 86 11.54 -10.06 2.77
C ILE A 86 10.43 -9.14 3.24
N PHE A 87 9.28 -9.25 2.62
CA PHE A 87 8.12 -8.41 2.89
C PHE A 87 6.98 -9.23 3.50
N ASP A 88 6.13 -8.56 4.25
CA ASP A 88 4.85 -9.11 4.65
C ASP A 88 3.80 -8.95 3.53
N GLY A 89 2.54 -9.35 3.82
CA GLY A 89 1.45 -9.32 2.83
C GLY A 89 0.99 -7.94 2.36
N ILE A 90 1.48 -6.86 2.98
CA ILE A 90 1.18 -5.47 2.63
C ILE A 90 2.45 -4.65 2.31
N GLU A 91 3.48 -5.33 1.82
CA GLU A 91 4.76 -4.77 1.36
C GLU A 91 5.58 -4.03 2.43
N ARG A 92 5.47 -4.43 3.71
CA ARG A 92 6.35 -3.87 4.74
C ARG A 92 7.62 -4.74 4.87
N PRO A 93 8.84 -4.16 4.78
CA PRO A 93 10.08 -4.93 4.93
C PRO A 93 10.19 -5.47 6.36
N LEU A 94 10.34 -6.79 6.51
CA LEU A 94 10.43 -7.42 7.83
C LEU A 94 11.65 -6.93 8.63
N SER A 95 12.73 -6.59 7.96
CA SER A 95 13.92 -6.01 8.59
C SER A 95 13.63 -4.66 9.24
N GLU A 96 12.85 -3.81 8.59
CA GLU A 96 12.49 -2.49 9.12
C GLU A 96 11.44 -2.59 10.23
N ILE A 97 10.49 -3.53 10.10
CA ILE A 97 9.54 -3.86 11.17
C ILE A 97 10.30 -4.32 12.43
N ALA A 98 11.28 -5.21 12.28
CA ALA A 98 12.08 -5.70 13.40
C ALA A 98 12.90 -4.58 14.09
N LYS A 99 13.43 -3.63 13.31
CA LYS A 99 14.15 -2.46 13.87
C LYS A 99 13.21 -1.52 14.64
N ALA A 100 11.99 -1.31 14.15
CA ALA A 100 11.04 -0.39 14.74
C ALA A 100 10.25 -0.98 15.92
N GLY A 101 9.89 -2.27 15.85
CA GLY A 101 9.00 -2.95 16.80
C GLY A 101 9.67 -4.05 17.64
N GLY A 102 10.96 -4.36 17.41
CA GLY A 102 11.63 -5.46 18.07
C GLY A 102 11.19 -6.84 17.57
N MET A 103 11.05 -7.81 18.47
CA MET A 103 10.78 -9.22 18.13
C MET A 103 9.32 -9.47 17.70
N TYR A 104 8.42 -8.51 17.89
CA TYR A 104 7.00 -8.63 17.56
C TYR A 104 6.57 -7.59 16.51
N ILE A 105 5.71 -7.99 15.58
CA ILE A 105 5.12 -7.08 14.59
C ILE A 105 4.10 -6.19 15.30
N THR A 106 4.44 -4.91 15.45
CA THR A 106 3.52 -3.92 16.05
C THR A 106 2.44 -3.56 15.03
N ARG A 107 1.19 -3.59 15.48
CA ARG A 107 0.02 -3.24 14.65
C ARG A 107 0.02 -1.77 14.26
N GLY A 108 -0.46 -1.47 13.07
CA GLY A 108 -0.54 -0.10 12.54
C GLY A 108 0.82 0.54 12.27
N LEU A 109 1.91 -0.25 12.29
CA LEU A 109 3.23 0.25 11.96
C LEU A 109 3.29 0.55 10.46
N SER A 110 3.55 1.81 10.11
CA SER A 110 3.81 2.22 8.73
C SER A 110 5.31 2.35 8.53
N VAL A 111 5.86 1.53 7.64
CA VAL A 111 7.26 1.60 7.20
C VAL A 111 7.29 1.69 5.68
N ASP A 112 8.21 2.50 5.15
CA ASP A 112 8.39 2.57 3.70
C ASP A 112 8.96 1.24 3.17
N ALA A 113 8.42 0.75 2.06
CA ALA A 113 8.89 -0.47 1.40
C ALA A 113 10.32 -0.34 0.90
N LEU A 114 10.75 0.88 0.59
CA LEU A 114 12.07 1.19 0.06
C LEU A 114 12.73 2.30 0.87
N ASP A 115 14.06 2.22 1.03
CA ASP A 115 14.86 3.31 1.59
C ASP A 115 14.92 4.48 0.60
N ARG A 116 14.14 5.54 0.87
CA ARG A 116 14.07 6.75 0.03
C ARG A 116 15.34 7.61 0.08
N ASN A 117 16.23 7.38 1.03
CA ASN A 117 17.50 8.10 1.14
C ASN A 117 18.58 7.48 0.27
N LYS A 118 18.44 6.20 -0.09
CA LYS A 118 19.36 5.48 -0.95
C LYS A 118 19.25 6.00 -2.39
N LYS A 119 20.35 6.51 -2.92
CA LYS A 119 20.45 6.98 -4.31
C LYS A 119 21.06 5.90 -5.18
N TRP A 120 20.54 5.79 -6.40
CA TRP A 120 20.97 4.83 -7.38
C TRP A 120 21.53 5.54 -8.62
N GLN A 121 22.61 4.98 -9.20
CA GLN A 121 23.13 5.44 -10.49
C GLN A 121 22.22 4.90 -11.59
N ALA A 122 21.42 5.76 -12.19
CA ALA A 122 20.56 5.40 -13.31
C ALA A 122 21.23 5.71 -14.65
N HIS A 123 21.18 4.75 -15.57
CA HIS A 123 21.56 4.93 -16.96
C HIS A 123 20.29 5.11 -17.80
N ILE A 124 20.09 6.31 -18.32
CA ILE A 124 18.92 6.63 -19.15
C ILE A 124 19.11 6.07 -20.55
N THR A 125 18.15 5.27 -21.03
CA THR A 125 18.21 4.57 -22.31
C THR A 125 17.49 5.30 -23.44
N ILE A 126 16.68 6.32 -23.12
CA ILE A 126 15.89 7.11 -24.07
C ILE A 126 16.42 8.53 -24.22
N LYS A 127 16.01 9.20 -25.30
CA LYS A 127 16.39 10.59 -25.61
C LYS A 127 15.19 11.53 -25.41
N PRO A 128 15.41 12.81 -25.05
CA PRO A 128 14.35 13.81 -25.03
C PRO A 128 13.63 13.90 -26.40
N GLY A 129 12.28 13.92 -26.36
CA GLY A 129 11.45 13.95 -27.57
C GLY A 129 11.22 12.58 -28.25
N GLN A 130 11.78 11.51 -27.72
CA GLN A 130 11.52 10.16 -28.23
C GLN A 130 10.12 9.70 -27.80
N HIS A 131 9.34 9.18 -28.76
CA HIS A 131 8.07 8.51 -28.43
C HIS A 131 8.34 7.21 -27.69
N VAL A 132 7.59 6.98 -26.62
CA VAL A 132 7.68 5.78 -25.77
C VAL A 132 6.30 5.15 -25.63
N PHE A 133 6.26 3.83 -25.53
CA PHE A 133 5.04 3.04 -25.36
C PHE A 133 5.09 2.27 -24.05
N GLY A 134 3.96 1.74 -23.60
CA GLY A 134 3.92 0.84 -22.45
C GLY A 134 4.90 -0.33 -22.63
N GLY A 135 5.72 -0.60 -21.62
CA GLY A 135 6.80 -1.59 -21.66
C GLY A 135 8.15 -1.08 -22.22
N THR A 136 8.24 0.16 -22.76
CA THR A 136 9.52 0.73 -23.17
C THR A 136 10.43 0.90 -21.96
N VAL A 137 11.64 0.33 -22.02
CA VAL A 137 12.67 0.54 -20.97
C VAL A 137 13.21 1.96 -21.12
N ILE A 138 13.04 2.76 -20.06
CA ILE A 138 13.46 4.18 -20.05
C ILE A 138 14.78 4.41 -19.30
N ALA A 139 15.09 3.51 -18.36
CA ALA A 139 16.35 3.56 -17.63
C ALA A 139 16.75 2.17 -17.12
N GLU A 140 18.02 2.01 -16.84
CA GLU A 140 18.60 0.83 -16.21
C GLU A 140 19.39 1.23 -14.97
N VAL A 141 19.32 0.39 -13.93
CA VAL A 141 20.04 0.59 -12.66
C VAL A 141 20.71 -0.72 -12.28
N GLN A 142 22.03 -0.68 -12.07
CA GLN A 142 22.76 -1.83 -11.54
C GLN A 142 22.42 -1.98 -10.05
N GLU A 143 21.52 -2.90 -9.74
CA GLU A 143 21.06 -3.11 -8.35
C GLU A 143 22.01 -4.03 -7.56
N THR A 144 22.49 -5.09 -8.24
CA THR A 144 23.52 -6.00 -7.69
C THR A 144 24.54 -6.30 -8.79
N PRO A 145 25.70 -6.91 -8.48
CA PRO A 145 26.68 -7.30 -9.49
C PRO A 145 26.11 -8.17 -10.61
N MET A 146 25.03 -8.90 -10.35
CA MET A 146 24.42 -9.85 -11.28
C MET A 146 23.10 -9.36 -11.88
N ILE A 147 22.48 -8.33 -11.30
CA ILE A 147 21.11 -7.93 -11.67
C ILE A 147 21.06 -6.46 -12.05
N VAL A 148 20.62 -6.23 -13.29
CA VAL A 148 20.26 -4.91 -13.82
C VAL A 148 18.76 -4.72 -13.69
N HIS A 149 18.33 -3.79 -12.87
CA HIS A 149 16.95 -3.40 -12.73
C HIS A 149 16.54 -2.50 -13.90
N LYS A 150 15.51 -2.90 -14.65
CA LYS A 150 15.01 -2.15 -15.81
C LYS A 150 13.77 -1.37 -15.40
N LEU A 151 13.82 -0.07 -15.60
CA LEU A 151 12.70 0.83 -15.39
C LEU A 151 11.94 1.01 -16.71
N SER A 152 10.67 0.67 -16.73
CA SER A 152 9.82 0.81 -17.91
C SER A 152 8.52 1.54 -17.59
N LEU A 153 7.88 2.08 -18.60
CA LEU A 153 6.52 2.60 -18.47
C LEU A 153 5.54 1.42 -18.40
N ILE A 154 4.85 1.27 -17.28
CA ILE A 154 3.84 0.21 -17.07
C ILE A 154 2.46 0.70 -17.52
N HIS A 155 2.15 1.97 -17.26
CA HIS A 155 0.92 2.62 -17.70
C HIS A 155 1.23 3.95 -18.38
N ILE A 156 0.56 4.18 -19.51
CA ILE A 156 0.34 5.51 -20.06
C ILE A 156 -1.07 5.87 -19.62
N SER A 157 -1.22 6.74 -18.62
CA SER A 157 -2.51 7.39 -18.38
C SER A 157 -2.73 8.41 -19.49
N GLU A 158 -3.82 8.26 -20.23
CA GLU A 158 -4.34 9.31 -21.09
C GLU A 158 -4.76 10.53 -20.28
#